data_3c81e0ca809320f025481761a014c769
#
_entry.id   3c81e0ca809320f025481761a014c769
#
_cell.length_a   1.000
_cell.length_b   1.000
_cell.length_c   1.000
_cell.angle_alpha   90.00
_cell.angle_beta   90.00
_cell.angle_gamma   90.00
#
_symmetry.space_group_name_H-M   'P 1'
#
loop_
_entity.id
_entity.type
_entity.pdbx_description
1 polymer ?
#
loop_
_entity_poly.entity_id
_entity_poly.type
_entity_poly.pdbx_seq_one_letter_code
_entity_poly.pdbx_strand_id
1 'polypeptide(L)'
;QTPAYTIHKYIYRARAKSAPRLENATLQFRGYEARGERQAFTLRDNLHKNTLFIIDEASMISGLRDNPIFGSGMLLEDLVRYVYSGEGCSMLLLGDDAQLPPVGSNQSPALSSEYMTGYQLHVQSHVLTEVARQASDSGILDNATRLRPLALGCASAPSLEDGIKH
;
A
#
# COMPACT_ATOMS: atom_id res chain seq x y z
N GLN A 1 -16.52 -2.70 18.10
CA GLN A 1 -15.85 -2.03 16.96
C GLN A 1 -14.40 -2.41 16.96
N THR A 2 -13.89 -2.92 15.85
CA THR A 2 -12.46 -3.16 15.67
C THR A 2 -11.78 -1.82 15.39
N PRO A 3 -10.74 -1.42 16.13
CA PRO A 3 -10.07 -0.15 15.91
C PRO A 3 -9.33 -0.16 14.56
N ALA A 4 -9.42 0.95 13.81
CA ALA A 4 -8.68 1.16 12.57
C ALA A 4 -7.51 2.13 12.80
N TYR A 5 -6.39 1.87 12.12
CA TYR A 5 -5.17 2.68 12.22
C TYR A 5 -4.56 2.87 10.84
N THR A 6 -3.80 3.94 10.65
CA THR A 6 -2.95 4.04 9.45
C THR A 6 -1.79 3.06 9.56
N ILE A 7 -1.36 2.48 8.43
CA ILE A 7 -0.26 1.51 8.39
C ILE A 7 0.98 2.07 9.10
N HIS A 8 1.41 3.27 8.77
CA HIS A 8 2.59 3.89 9.37
C HIS A 8 2.51 4.00 10.89
N LYS A 9 1.38 4.45 11.43
CA LYS A 9 1.19 4.56 12.88
C LYS A 9 1.22 3.20 13.56
N TYR A 10 0.80 2.16 12.86
CA TYR A 10 0.66 0.83 13.42
C TYR A 10 1.98 0.06 13.43
N ILE A 11 2.69 0.02 12.29
CA ILE A 11 3.88 -0.81 12.13
C ILE A 11 5.20 -0.13 12.55
N TYR A 12 5.23 1.21 12.63
CA TYR A 12 6.47 1.91 13.00
C TYR A 12 6.42 2.51 14.39
N ARG A 13 7.60 2.67 14.99
CA ARG A 13 7.84 3.42 16.22
C ARG A 13 8.98 4.42 16.02
N ALA A 14 8.92 5.55 16.70
CA ALA A 14 10.05 6.48 16.75
C ALA A 14 11.26 5.79 17.39
N ARG A 15 12.44 5.97 16.80
CA ARG A 15 13.67 5.47 17.39
C ARG A 15 13.94 6.19 18.70
N ALA A 16 14.16 5.46 19.80
CA ALA A 16 14.52 6.06 21.07
C ALA A 16 15.85 6.82 20.92
N LYS A 17 15.96 8.00 21.54
CA LYS A 17 17.15 8.89 21.47
C LYS A 17 18.43 8.32 22.09
N SER A 18 18.42 7.09 22.59
CA SER A 18 19.51 6.43 23.32
C SER A 18 20.21 5.31 22.56
N ALA A 19 20.52 5.51 21.27
CA ALA A 19 21.56 4.68 20.64
C ALA A 19 22.89 5.40 20.78
N PRO A 20 23.99 4.75 21.26
CA PRO A 20 25.28 5.37 21.33
C PRO A 20 25.68 5.84 19.92
N ARG A 21 26.11 7.09 19.84
CA ARG A 21 26.74 7.70 18.67
C ARG A 21 27.94 6.83 18.34
N LEU A 22 27.87 6.08 17.26
CA LEU A 22 29.07 5.48 16.64
C LEU A 22 29.86 6.64 16.05
N GLU A 23 30.71 7.24 16.89
CA GLU A 23 31.79 8.08 16.47
C GLU A 23 32.78 7.17 15.74
N ASN A 24 32.86 7.28 14.45
CA ASN A 24 33.84 6.83 13.47
C ASN A 24 33.21 6.08 12.27
N ALA A 25 32.41 6.80 11.51
CA ALA A 25 32.22 6.49 10.11
C ALA A 25 32.36 7.79 9.33
N THR A 26 33.61 8.11 9.02
CA THR A 26 33.97 9.19 8.09
C THR A 26 33.57 8.73 6.69
N LEU A 27 32.36 8.96 6.29
CA LEU A 27 31.96 8.97 4.90
C LEU A 27 31.70 10.42 4.51
N GLN A 28 32.74 11.02 3.93
CA GLN A 28 32.66 12.29 3.23
C GLN A 28 31.76 12.14 2.02
N PHE A 29 30.45 12.45 2.16
CA PHE A 29 29.61 12.84 1.05
C PHE A 29 29.48 14.36 1.07
N ARG A 30 30.22 15.00 0.15
CA ARG A 30 30.12 16.43 -0.15
C ARG A 30 28.68 16.77 -0.58
N GLY A 31 28.03 17.65 0.17
CA GLY A 31 27.02 18.56 -0.31
C GLY A 31 25.56 18.17 -0.10
N TYR A 32 25.11 18.13 1.16
CA TYR A 32 23.83 18.68 1.60
C TYR A 32 23.85 18.71 3.13
N GLU A 33 24.11 19.88 3.69
CA GLU A 33 23.89 20.14 5.12
C GLU A 33 22.39 20.19 5.39
N ALA A 34 21.79 19.06 5.76
CA ALA A 34 20.46 19.02 6.33
C ALA A 34 20.59 19.20 7.85
N ARG A 35 20.57 20.45 8.31
CA ARG A 35 20.28 20.80 9.70
C ARG A 35 18.88 20.29 10.05
N GLY A 36 18.80 19.28 10.89
CA GLY A 36 17.57 18.74 11.49
C GLY A 36 17.78 17.26 11.80
N GLU A 37 17.78 16.89 13.09
CA GLU A 37 17.72 15.50 13.51
C GLU A 37 16.47 14.87 12.89
N ARG A 38 16.62 14.18 11.76
CA ARG A 38 15.53 13.41 11.15
C ARG A 38 15.21 12.28 12.12
N GLN A 39 14.03 12.34 12.75
CA GLN A 39 13.52 11.23 13.52
C GLN A 39 13.41 10.02 12.59
N ALA A 40 14.27 9.03 12.77
CA ALA A 40 14.16 7.78 12.07
C ALA A 40 13.14 6.91 12.79
N PHE A 41 12.18 6.37 12.05
CA PHE A 41 11.21 5.42 12.54
C PHE A 41 11.70 4.00 12.23
N THR A 42 11.57 3.10 13.18
CA THR A 42 11.94 1.68 13.01
C THR A 42 10.68 0.82 13.02
N LEU A 43 10.73 -0.30 12.31
CA LEU A 43 9.67 -1.30 12.36
C LEU A 43 9.50 -1.78 13.80
N ARG A 44 8.24 -1.94 14.23
CA ARG A 44 7.89 -2.55 15.52
C ARG A 44 8.02 -4.06 15.44
N ASP A 45 8.20 -4.69 16.59
CA ASP A 45 8.03 -6.12 16.73
C ASP A 45 6.54 -6.47 16.64
N ASN A 46 6.19 -7.49 15.87
CA ASN A 46 4.82 -7.99 15.84
C ASN A 46 4.63 -9.03 16.95
N LEU A 47 3.89 -8.66 17.98
CA LEU A 47 3.59 -9.55 19.10
C LEU A 47 2.26 -10.28 18.94
N HIS A 48 1.58 -10.12 17.81
CA HIS A 48 0.31 -10.79 17.53
C HIS A 48 0.54 -12.26 17.17
N LYS A 49 -0.44 -13.08 17.52
CA LYS A 49 -0.49 -14.51 17.17
C LYS A 49 -1.81 -14.84 16.51
N ASN A 50 -1.78 -15.72 15.50
CA ASN A 50 -2.96 -16.21 14.78
C ASN A 50 -3.91 -15.08 14.38
N THR A 51 -3.35 -13.97 13.88
CA THR A 51 -4.08 -12.72 13.61
C THR A 51 -4.14 -12.46 12.12
N LEU A 52 -5.36 -12.16 11.64
CA LEU A 52 -5.58 -11.65 10.29
C LEU A 52 -5.51 -10.12 10.30
N PHE A 53 -4.56 -9.57 9.55
CA PHE A 53 -4.45 -8.13 9.29
C PHE A 53 -5.24 -7.79 8.04
N ILE A 54 -6.24 -6.93 8.17
CA ILE A 54 -7.02 -6.43 7.04
C ILE A 54 -6.51 -5.04 6.69
N ILE A 55 -6.02 -4.89 5.47
CA ILE A 55 -5.50 -3.65 4.93
C ILE A 55 -6.44 -3.15 3.85
N ASP A 56 -7.11 -2.05 4.14
CA ASP A 56 -8.01 -1.39 3.20
C ASP A 56 -7.25 -0.37 2.35
N GLU A 57 -7.78 -0.03 1.17
CA GLU A 57 -7.17 0.87 0.19
C GLU A 57 -5.72 0.48 -0.19
N ALA A 58 -5.48 -0.83 -0.32
CA ALA A 58 -4.15 -1.37 -0.60
C ALA A 58 -3.60 -0.95 -1.98
N SER A 59 -4.47 -0.50 -2.90
CA SER A 59 -4.06 0.03 -4.21
C SER A 59 -3.04 1.17 -4.12
N MET A 60 -3.04 1.93 -3.03
CA MET A 60 -2.15 3.08 -2.81
C MET A 60 -0.80 2.71 -2.17
N ILE A 61 -0.56 1.44 -1.83
CA ILE A 61 0.69 1.02 -1.17
C ILE A 61 1.78 0.88 -2.23
N SER A 62 2.83 1.71 -2.10
CA SER A 62 3.98 1.68 -2.98
C SER A 62 4.91 0.49 -2.68
N GLY A 63 5.43 -0.13 -3.74
CA GLY A 63 6.54 -1.08 -3.68
C GLY A 63 7.90 -0.44 -3.90
N LEU A 64 7.94 0.89 -4.14
CA LEU A 64 9.16 1.63 -4.37
C LEU A 64 9.70 2.21 -3.06
N ARG A 65 10.97 2.61 -3.10
CA ARG A 65 11.60 3.29 -1.98
C ARG A 65 11.19 4.76 -1.96
N ASP A 66 10.16 5.09 -1.17
CA ASP A 66 9.56 6.43 -1.16
C ASP A 66 10.07 7.31 -0.03
N ASN A 67 10.27 6.74 1.16
CA ASN A 67 10.55 7.54 2.33
C ASN A 67 11.57 6.89 3.26
N PRO A 68 12.86 7.29 3.17
CA PRO A 68 13.94 6.68 3.96
C PRO A 68 13.88 6.99 5.47
N ILE A 69 12.88 7.78 5.92
CA ILE A 69 12.68 8.07 7.34
C ILE A 69 12.04 6.88 8.06
N PHE A 70 11.27 6.05 7.33
CA PHE A 70 10.53 4.92 7.86
C PHE A 70 11.17 3.59 7.45
N GLY A 71 11.55 2.76 8.41
CA GLY A 71 12.00 1.40 8.23
C GLY A 71 13.04 1.21 7.11
N SER A 72 12.73 0.37 6.13
CA SER A 72 13.53 0.16 4.92
C SER A 72 13.36 1.28 3.90
N GLY A 73 12.33 2.11 4.05
CA GLY A 73 11.85 3.08 3.07
C GLY A 73 10.90 2.50 2.02
N MET A 74 10.59 1.20 2.10
CA MET A 74 9.67 0.47 1.21
C MET A 74 8.46 -0.01 2.03
N LEU A 75 7.36 0.71 1.94
CA LEU A 75 6.20 0.48 2.82
C LEU A 75 5.62 -0.92 2.68
N LEU A 76 5.49 -1.43 1.46
CA LEU A 76 4.94 -2.77 1.22
C LEU A 76 5.85 -3.87 1.80
N GLU A 77 7.16 -3.76 1.63
CA GLU A 77 8.13 -4.71 2.20
C GLU A 77 8.06 -4.70 3.72
N ASP A 78 8.06 -3.53 4.33
CA ASP A 78 7.98 -3.38 5.78
C ASP A 78 6.65 -3.93 6.34
N LEU A 79 5.54 -3.74 5.62
CA LEU A 79 4.25 -4.28 5.99
C LEU A 79 4.25 -5.82 5.96
N VAL A 80 4.73 -6.40 4.86
CA VAL A 80 4.86 -7.87 4.73
C VAL A 80 5.75 -8.42 5.84
N ARG A 81 6.91 -7.82 6.05
CA ARG A 81 7.85 -8.21 7.09
C ARG A 81 7.25 -8.11 8.48
N TYR A 82 6.50 -7.03 8.77
CA TYR A 82 5.82 -6.87 10.04
C TYR A 82 4.79 -7.97 10.27
N VAL A 83 3.87 -8.17 9.32
CA VAL A 83 2.79 -9.15 9.48
C VAL A 83 3.34 -10.56 9.67
N TYR A 84 4.26 -10.99 8.81
CA TYR A 84 4.76 -12.36 8.81
C TYR A 84 5.90 -12.61 9.82
N SER A 85 6.33 -11.62 10.57
CA SER A 85 7.16 -11.82 11.76
C SER A 85 6.36 -12.32 12.97
N GLY A 86 5.02 -12.18 12.95
CA GLY A 86 4.14 -12.73 13.97
C GLY A 86 3.80 -14.20 13.73
N GLU A 87 3.59 -14.95 14.81
CA GLU A 87 3.29 -16.38 14.77
C GLU A 87 1.87 -16.64 14.21
N GLY A 88 1.75 -17.38 13.10
CA GLY A 88 0.46 -17.72 12.49
C GLY A 88 -0.32 -16.51 11.96
N CYS A 89 0.34 -15.38 11.72
CA CYS A 89 -0.31 -14.20 11.18
C CYS A 89 -0.48 -14.29 9.67
N SER A 90 -1.53 -13.66 9.17
CA SER A 90 -1.86 -13.56 7.75
C SER A 90 -2.37 -12.15 7.40
N MET A 91 -2.47 -11.87 6.11
CA MET A 91 -2.85 -10.55 5.61
C MET A 91 -3.92 -10.68 4.53
N LEU A 92 -4.91 -9.79 4.57
CA LEU A 92 -5.90 -9.58 3.53
C LEU A 92 -5.74 -8.15 3.00
N LEU A 93 -5.42 -8.03 1.73
CA LEU A 93 -5.31 -6.75 1.03
C LEU A 93 -6.60 -6.49 0.26
N LEU A 94 -7.25 -5.37 0.53
CA LEU A 94 -8.45 -4.91 -0.14
C LEU A 94 -8.13 -3.63 -0.90
N GLY A 95 -8.55 -3.55 -2.15
CA GLY A 95 -8.31 -2.36 -2.96
C GLY A 95 -8.98 -2.46 -4.32
N ASP A 96 -8.81 -1.44 -5.13
CA ASP A 96 -9.38 -1.33 -6.45
C ASP A 96 -8.32 -0.84 -7.46
N ASP A 97 -7.96 -1.70 -8.41
CA ASP A 97 -6.96 -1.40 -9.45
C ASP A 97 -7.41 -0.28 -10.43
N ALA A 98 -8.72 0.02 -10.48
CA ALA A 98 -9.23 1.14 -11.26
C ALA A 98 -9.13 2.50 -10.52
N GLN A 99 -8.72 2.49 -9.25
CA GLN A 99 -8.43 3.70 -8.49
C GLN A 99 -6.97 4.14 -8.70
N LEU A 100 -6.61 5.27 -8.07
CA LEU A 100 -5.27 5.83 -8.23
C LEU A 100 -4.19 4.86 -7.72
N PRO A 101 -3.21 4.52 -8.57
CA PRO A 101 -2.05 3.75 -8.14
C PRO A 101 -1.12 4.60 -7.25
N PRO A 102 -0.11 3.99 -6.62
CA PRO A 102 0.90 4.72 -5.86
C PRO A 102 1.62 5.75 -6.73
N VAL A 103 2.05 6.85 -6.13
CA VAL A 103 2.82 7.90 -6.82
C VAL A 103 4.08 7.29 -7.43
N GLY A 104 4.30 7.54 -8.74
CA GLY A 104 5.45 7.02 -9.47
C GLY A 104 5.30 5.57 -9.98
N SER A 105 4.11 4.99 -9.87
CA SER A 105 3.79 3.67 -10.41
C SER A 105 2.51 3.71 -11.25
N ASN A 106 2.45 2.89 -12.29
CA ASN A 106 1.25 2.71 -13.11
C ASN A 106 0.42 1.50 -12.66
N GLN A 107 0.89 0.76 -11.68
CA GLN A 107 0.25 -0.45 -11.16
C GLN A 107 0.31 -0.45 -9.64
N SER A 108 -0.61 -1.18 -9.03
CA SER A 108 -0.65 -1.41 -7.60
C SER A 108 0.10 -2.70 -7.22
N PRO A 109 1.35 -2.63 -6.72
CA PRO A 109 2.12 -3.82 -6.40
C PRO A 109 1.47 -4.65 -5.29
N ALA A 110 0.76 -4.02 -4.35
CA ALA A 110 0.09 -4.70 -3.27
C ALA A 110 -1.09 -5.57 -3.72
N LEU A 111 -1.73 -5.25 -4.86
CA LEU A 111 -2.84 -6.02 -5.43
C LEU A 111 -2.38 -7.00 -6.53
N SER A 112 -1.13 -6.95 -6.96
CA SER A 112 -0.57 -7.86 -7.94
C SER A 112 -0.16 -9.19 -7.31
N SER A 113 -0.83 -10.28 -7.68
CA SER A 113 -0.47 -11.63 -7.21
C SER A 113 0.95 -11.99 -7.59
N GLU A 114 1.40 -11.60 -8.80
CA GLU A 114 2.76 -11.85 -9.28
C GLU A 114 3.79 -11.14 -8.39
N TYR A 115 3.58 -9.85 -8.09
CA TYR A 115 4.47 -9.09 -7.22
C TYR A 115 4.52 -9.67 -5.81
N MET A 116 3.36 -9.98 -5.24
CA MET A 116 3.25 -10.55 -3.88
C MET A 116 3.86 -11.94 -3.76
N THR A 117 3.79 -12.77 -4.80
CA THR A 117 4.46 -14.08 -4.85
C THR A 117 5.98 -13.95 -4.76
N GLY A 118 6.56 -12.83 -5.21
CA GLY A 118 7.98 -12.52 -5.06
C GLY A 118 8.47 -12.50 -3.61
N TYR A 119 7.59 -12.30 -2.64
CA TYR A 119 7.90 -12.42 -1.20
C TYR A 119 7.86 -13.87 -0.69
N GLN A 120 7.75 -14.87 -1.56
CA GLN A 120 7.65 -16.29 -1.23
C GLN A 120 6.40 -16.62 -0.38
N LEU A 121 5.33 -15.84 -0.55
CA LEU A 121 4.05 -16.04 0.12
C LEU A 121 3.12 -16.89 -0.73
N HIS A 122 2.25 -17.65 -0.05
CA HIS A 122 1.10 -18.29 -0.71
C HIS A 122 0.01 -17.24 -0.91
N VAL A 123 -0.18 -16.80 -2.16
CA VAL A 123 -1.11 -15.72 -2.51
C VAL A 123 -2.35 -16.29 -3.20
N GLN A 124 -3.53 -15.83 -2.76
CA GLN A 124 -4.80 -16.05 -3.44
C GLN A 124 -5.42 -14.70 -3.78
N SER A 125 -5.91 -14.55 -4.99
CA SER A 125 -6.57 -13.33 -5.45
C SER A 125 -8.00 -13.61 -5.90
N HIS A 126 -8.91 -12.72 -5.50
CA HIS A 126 -10.31 -12.77 -5.88
C HIS A 126 -10.78 -11.39 -6.30
N VAL A 127 -11.56 -11.32 -7.37
CA VAL A 127 -12.16 -10.08 -7.86
C VAL A 127 -13.65 -10.09 -7.55
N LEU A 128 -14.11 -9.05 -6.85
CA LEU A 128 -15.54 -8.83 -6.58
C LEU A 128 -16.15 -8.13 -7.80
N THR A 129 -17.21 -8.72 -8.38
CA THR A 129 -17.85 -8.22 -9.60
C THR A 129 -19.20 -7.58 -9.37
N GLU A 130 -19.83 -7.83 -8.21
CA GLU A 130 -21.14 -7.27 -7.89
C GLU A 130 -21.01 -5.94 -7.15
N VAL A 131 -21.79 -4.94 -7.59
CA VAL A 131 -21.86 -3.62 -6.97
C VAL A 131 -23.06 -3.55 -6.05
N ALA A 132 -22.81 -3.54 -4.74
CA ALA A 132 -23.89 -3.54 -3.73
C ALA A 132 -24.26 -2.15 -3.20
N ARG A 133 -23.42 -1.12 -3.41
CA ARG A 133 -23.61 0.22 -2.81
C ARG A 133 -24.54 1.15 -3.59
N GLN A 134 -24.76 0.87 -4.87
CA GLN A 134 -25.52 1.73 -5.78
C GLN A 134 -26.80 1.01 -6.22
N ALA A 135 -27.88 1.76 -6.42
CA ALA A 135 -29.07 1.22 -7.08
C ALA A 135 -28.73 0.82 -8.52
N SER A 136 -29.28 -0.30 -8.98
CA SER A 136 -28.98 -0.88 -10.29
C SER A 136 -29.32 0.03 -11.49
N ASP A 137 -30.22 1.00 -11.29
CA ASP A 137 -30.66 1.98 -12.27
C ASP A 137 -29.95 3.35 -12.14
N SER A 138 -28.92 3.45 -11.31
CA SER A 138 -28.18 4.67 -11.11
C SER A 138 -27.29 5.01 -12.33
N GLY A 139 -27.48 6.20 -12.91
CA GLY A 139 -26.60 6.71 -13.97
C GLY A 139 -25.13 6.80 -13.57
N ILE A 140 -24.85 6.97 -12.25
CA ILE A 140 -23.49 6.97 -11.71
C ILE A 140 -22.86 5.59 -11.86
N LEU A 141 -23.62 4.52 -11.53
CA LEU A 141 -23.13 3.15 -11.65
C LEU A 141 -22.87 2.77 -13.11
N ASP A 142 -23.80 3.14 -14.02
CA ASP A 142 -23.66 2.88 -15.46
C ASP A 142 -22.40 3.56 -16.01
N ASN A 143 -22.21 4.84 -15.71
CA ASN A 143 -21.02 5.58 -16.15
C ASN A 143 -19.73 5.02 -15.56
N ALA A 144 -19.69 4.68 -14.26
CA ALA A 144 -18.53 4.07 -13.63
C ALA A 144 -18.17 2.72 -14.25
N THR A 145 -19.17 1.89 -14.52
CA THR A 145 -18.98 0.57 -15.16
C THR A 145 -18.42 0.71 -16.57
N ARG A 146 -18.87 1.69 -17.34
CA ARG A 146 -18.36 1.97 -18.70
C ARG A 146 -16.93 2.52 -18.70
N LEU A 147 -16.56 3.32 -17.69
CA LEU A 147 -15.23 3.93 -17.60
C LEU A 147 -14.17 2.99 -17.00
N ARG A 148 -14.58 2.02 -16.20
CA ARG A 148 -13.65 1.09 -15.52
C ARG A 148 -12.70 0.33 -16.47
N PRO A 149 -13.14 -0.25 -17.62
CA PRO A 149 -12.24 -0.91 -18.56
C PRO A 149 -11.19 0.03 -19.16
N LEU A 150 -11.52 1.33 -19.28
CA LEU A 150 -10.57 2.35 -19.75
C LEU A 150 -9.47 2.61 -18.71
N ALA A 151 -9.86 2.74 -17.45
CA ALA A 151 -8.92 2.94 -16.34
C ALA A 151 -7.95 1.76 -16.21
N LEU A 152 -8.41 0.54 -16.53
CA LEU A 152 -7.59 -0.67 -16.52
C LEU A 152 -6.80 -0.89 -17.85
N GLY A 153 -6.92 0.02 -18.82
CA GLY A 153 -6.25 -0.11 -20.10
C GLY A 153 -6.78 -1.24 -21.00
N CYS A 154 -7.95 -1.80 -20.69
CA CYS A 154 -8.54 -2.94 -21.38
C CYS A 154 -9.44 -2.55 -22.57
N ALA A 155 -9.75 -1.27 -22.74
CA ALA A 155 -10.63 -0.79 -23.81
C ALA A 155 -10.18 0.57 -24.33
N SER A 156 -10.59 0.90 -25.59
CA SER A 156 -10.47 2.24 -26.15
C SER A 156 -11.57 3.15 -25.61
N ALA A 157 -11.31 4.48 -25.57
CA ALA A 157 -12.29 5.45 -25.12
C ALA A 157 -13.62 5.30 -25.89
N PRO A 158 -14.78 5.33 -25.19
CA PRO A 158 -16.08 5.36 -25.85
C PRO A 158 -16.18 6.61 -26.72
N SER A 159 -16.88 6.48 -27.86
CA SER A 159 -17.13 7.66 -28.70
C SER A 159 -17.94 8.70 -27.93
N LEU A 160 -17.68 9.98 -28.15
CA LEU A 160 -18.44 11.09 -27.54
C LEU A 160 -19.95 11.05 -27.85
N GLU A 161 -20.35 10.25 -28.85
CA GLU A 161 -21.76 10.06 -29.25
C GLU A 161 -22.55 9.21 -28.29
N ASP A 162 -21.88 8.40 -27.44
CA ASP A 162 -22.56 7.51 -26.49
C ASP A 162 -23.09 8.19 -25.22
N GLY A 163 -22.90 9.49 -25.08
CA GLY A 163 -23.44 10.32 -24.01
C GLY A 163 -23.20 9.77 -22.59
N ILE A 164 -22.90 10.65 -21.64
CA ILE A 164 -22.89 10.32 -20.21
C ILE A 164 -24.35 10.40 -19.73
N LYS A 165 -24.87 9.32 -19.17
CA LYS A 165 -26.20 9.35 -18.55
C LYS A 165 -26.16 10.17 -17.25
N HIS A 166 -27.09 11.07 -17.09
CA HIS A 166 -27.27 11.92 -15.90
C HIS A 166 -28.09 11.23 -14.82
#